data_3b6e11c07b55d72b2a28ffa5c73a5947
#
_entry.id   3b6e11c07b55d72b2a28ffa5c73a5947
#
_cell.length_a   1.000
_cell.length_b   1.000
_cell.length_c   1.000
_cell.angle_alpha   90.00
_cell.angle_beta   90.00
_cell.angle_gamma   90.00
#
_symmetry.space_group_name_H-M   'P 1'
#
loop_
_entity.id
_entity.type
_entity.pdbx_description
1 polymer ?
#
loop_
_entity_poly.entity_id
_entity_poly.type
_entity_poly.pdbx_seq_one_letter_code
_entity_poly.pdbx_strand_id
1 'polypeptide(L)'
;IDPKLAWALKHRERFPVDVNRAPREDLLRVPGLGVKAVDRIVKARRWRRIRLDDVARLTGSIAKVRPFIVAQDWRPVVLADRAELKPLVAPKAKQLE
;
A
#
# COMPACT_ATOMS: atom_id res chain seq x y z
N ILE A 1 18.16 -5.45 -7.27
CA ILE A 1 16.75 -5.25 -6.99
C ILE A 1 16.52 -5.24 -5.48
N ASP A 2 15.55 -4.42 -5.07
CA ASP A 2 15.18 -4.30 -3.68
C ASP A 2 14.62 -5.63 -3.16
N PRO A 3 15.21 -6.23 -2.12
CA PRO A 3 14.75 -7.53 -1.63
C PRO A 3 13.29 -7.52 -1.17
N LYS A 4 12.82 -6.43 -0.57
CA LYS A 4 11.43 -6.36 -0.13
C LYS A 4 10.50 -6.29 -1.31
N LEU A 5 10.89 -5.57 -2.36
CA LEU A 5 10.08 -5.51 -3.57
C LEU A 5 10.03 -6.88 -4.24
N ALA A 6 11.18 -7.57 -4.31
CA ALA A 6 11.22 -8.91 -4.89
C ALA A 6 10.31 -9.85 -4.12
N TRP A 7 10.34 -9.79 -2.80
CA TRP A 7 9.48 -10.63 -1.97
C TRP A 7 8.00 -10.33 -2.22
N ALA A 8 7.67 -9.05 -2.27
CA ALA A 8 6.28 -8.64 -2.47
C ALA A 8 5.73 -9.11 -3.81
N LEU A 9 6.57 -9.08 -4.85
CA LEU A 9 6.14 -9.52 -6.16
C LEU A 9 5.90 -11.02 -6.20
N LYS A 10 6.58 -11.77 -5.35
CA LYS A 10 6.35 -13.21 -5.25
C LYS A 10 5.16 -13.56 -4.38
N HIS A 11 4.74 -12.63 -3.52
CA HIS A 11 3.68 -12.90 -2.54
C HIS A 11 2.56 -11.88 -2.69
N ARG A 12 2.11 -11.68 -3.91
CA ARG A 12 1.07 -10.67 -4.20
C ARG A 12 -0.21 -10.87 -3.41
N GLU A 13 -0.50 -12.10 -3.08
CA GLU A 13 -1.70 -12.40 -2.31
C GLU A 13 -1.67 -11.80 -0.91
N ARG A 14 -0.48 -11.38 -0.44
CA ARG A 14 -0.34 -10.77 0.87
C ARG A 14 -0.61 -9.27 0.85
N PHE A 15 -0.85 -8.71 -0.33
CA PHE A 15 -0.99 -7.26 -0.50
C PHE A 15 -2.28 -6.90 -1.22
N PRO A 16 -2.77 -5.69 -1.03
CA PRO A 16 -2.24 -4.64 -0.18
C PRO A 16 -2.54 -4.91 1.30
N VAL A 17 -1.76 -4.31 2.18
CA VAL A 17 -1.99 -4.41 3.61
C VAL A 17 -2.61 -3.11 4.12
N ASP A 18 -3.54 -3.24 5.06
CA ASP A 18 -4.22 -2.08 5.63
C ASP A 18 -3.36 -1.51 6.76
N VAL A 19 -2.85 -0.29 6.58
CA VAL A 19 -1.98 0.31 7.57
C VAL A 19 -2.67 0.53 8.91
N ASN A 20 -4.01 0.57 8.91
CA ASN A 20 -4.78 0.75 10.13
C ASN A 20 -5.06 -0.55 10.87
N ARG A 21 -4.83 -1.70 10.24
CA ARG A 21 -5.22 -2.99 10.84
C ARG A 21 -4.15 -4.06 10.80
N ALA A 22 -3.25 -4.01 9.84
CA ALA A 22 -2.30 -5.09 9.64
C ALA A 22 -1.37 -5.24 10.83
N PRO A 23 -0.95 -6.49 11.15
CA PRO A 23 0.06 -6.68 12.17
C PRO A 23 1.37 -6.04 11.77
N ARG A 24 2.17 -5.72 12.78
CA ARG A 24 3.45 -5.06 12.57
C ARG A 24 4.33 -5.82 11.58
N GLU A 25 4.36 -7.14 11.68
CA GLU A 25 5.22 -7.93 10.80
C GLU A 25 4.79 -7.83 9.34
N ASP A 26 3.50 -7.66 9.07
CA ASP A 26 3.04 -7.49 7.70
C ASP A 26 3.44 -6.13 7.17
N LEU A 27 3.37 -5.10 8.00
CA LEU A 27 3.79 -3.76 7.59
C LEU A 27 5.28 -3.72 7.28
N LEU A 28 6.06 -4.50 8.01
CA LEU A 28 7.51 -4.56 7.78
C LEU A 28 7.86 -5.18 6.44
N ARG A 29 6.93 -5.88 5.80
CA ARG A 29 7.14 -6.47 4.48
C ARG A 29 6.86 -5.50 3.35
N VAL A 30 6.26 -4.36 3.64
CA VAL A 30 5.89 -3.40 2.61
C VAL A 30 7.15 -2.71 2.08
N PRO A 31 7.38 -2.78 0.75
CA PRO A 31 8.52 -2.07 0.18
C PRO A 31 8.42 -0.57 0.49
N GLY A 32 9.51 -0.02 0.95
CA GLY A 32 9.56 1.40 1.28
C GLY A 32 9.24 1.76 2.72
N LEU A 33 8.71 0.81 3.51
CA LEU A 33 8.45 1.06 4.94
C LEU A 33 9.54 0.42 5.77
N GLY A 34 10.33 1.24 6.46
CA GLY A 34 11.34 0.76 7.38
C GLY A 34 10.77 0.60 8.78
N VAL A 35 11.62 0.11 9.68
CA VAL A 35 11.22 -0.16 11.06
C VAL A 35 10.64 1.09 11.74
N LYS A 36 11.31 2.22 11.57
CA LYS A 36 10.86 3.45 12.23
C LYS A 36 9.50 3.91 11.73
N ALA A 37 9.29 3.84 10.42
CA ALA A 37 8.01 4.23 9.86
C ALA A 37 6.91 3.30 10.36
N VAL A 38 7.17 1.99 10.36
CA VAL A 38 6.19 1.02 10.83
C VAL A 38 5.86 1.26 12.29
N ASP A 39 6.86 1.48 13.13
CA ASP A 39 6.61 1.69 14.55
C ASP A 39 5.78 2.96 14.78
N ARG A 40 6.01 4.00 14.00
CA ARG A 40 5.22 5.22 14.12
C ARG A 40 3.79 5.02 13.65
N ILE A 41 3.59 4.24 12.59
CA ILE A 41 2.24 3.92 12.15
C ILE A 41 1.50 3.15 13.23
N VAL A 42 2.13 2.10 13.78
CA VAL A 42 1.50 1.27 14.80
C VAL A 42 1.12 2.10 16.02
N LYS A 43 1.99 3.04 16.39
CA LYS A 43 1.70 3.90 17.53
C LYS A 43 0.58 4.90 17.21
N ALA A 44 0.67 5.56 16.07
CA ALA A 44 -0.29 6.61 15.71
C ALA A 44 -1.68 6.09 15.48
N ARG A 45 -1.81 4.86 14.93
CA ARG A 45 -3.14 4.33 14.60
C ARG A 45 -3.98 4.03 15.84
N ARG A 46 -3.37 4.05 17.01
CA ARG A 46 -4.09 3.89 18.27
C ARG A 46 -4.95 5.11 18.58
N TRP A 47 -4.60 6.26 17.98
CA TRP A 47 -5.24 7.53 18.32
C TRP A 47 -6.06 8.09 17.17
N ARG A 48 -5.78 7.67 15.93
CA ARG A 48 -6.50 8.18 14.78
C ARG A 48 -6.32 7.23 13.60
N ARG A 49 -7.15 7.41 12.59
CA ARG A 49 -7.04 6.64 11.37
C ARG A 49 -5.88 7.19 10.54
N ILE A 50 -5.09 6.28 10.00
CA ILE A 50 -3.93 6.64 9.20
C ILE A 50 -4.36 6.89 7.76
N ARG A 51 -3.99 8.05 7.24
CA ARG A 51 -4.28 8.45 5.87
C ARG A 51 -3.00 8.35 5.05
N LEU A 52 -3.16 8.42 3.73
CA LEU A 52 -1.99 8.34 2.85
C LEU A 52 -0.96 9.43 3.16
N ASP A 53 -1.42 10.66 3.44
CA ASP A 53 -0.51 11.75 3.80
C ASP A 53 0.31 11.43 5.04
N ASP A 54 -0.29 10.74 6.00
CA ASP A 54 0.44 10.36 7.20
C ASP A 54 1.58 9.42 6.85
N VAL A 55 1.32 8.45 5.97
CA VAL A 55 2.36 7.54 5.53
C VAL A 55 3.45 8.29 4.77
N ALA A 56 3.04 9.22 3.92
CA ALA A 56 4.00 10.00 3.13
C ALA A 56 4.96 10.78 4.01
N ARG A 57 4.52 11.25 5.17
CA ARG A 57 5.38 11.97 6.09
C ARG A 57 6.36 11.07 6.81
N LEU A 58 6.05 9.78 6.91
CA LEU A 58 6.86 8.83 7.65
C LEU A 58 7.85 8.08 6.78
N THR A 59 7.73 8.16 5.47
CA THR A 59 8.64 7.50 4.56
C THR A 59 9.05 8.46 3.47
N GLY A 60 10.27 8.31 2.99
CA GLY A 60 10.71 9.08 1.83
C GLY A 60 10.35 8.42 0.52
N SER A 61 9.64 7.31 0.56
CA SER A 61 9.41 6.48 -0.62
C SER A 61 7.94 6.20 -0.84
N ILE A 62 7.09 7.22 -0.70
CA ILE A 62 5.64 7.00 -0.80
C ILE A 62 5.24 6.37 -2.14
N ALA A 63 5.92 6.73 -3.22
CA ALA A 63 5.61 6.15 -4.53
C ALA A 63 5.85 4.64 -4.54
N LYS A 64 6.85 4.16 -3.80
CA LYS A 64 7.14 2.74 -3.70
C LYS A 64 6.13 2.05 -2.79
N VAL A 65 5.67 2.73 -1.76
CA VAL A 65 4.77 2.17 -0.74
C VAL A 65 3.33 2.07 -1.24
N ARG A 66 2.86 3.09 -1.95
CA ARG A 66 1.45 3.19 -2.35
C ARG A 66 0.84 1.93 -2.96
N PRO A 67 1.53 1.23 -3.87
CA PRO A 67 0.91 0.07 -4.51
C PRO A 67 0.62 -1.08 -3.53
N PHE A 68 1.19 -1.04 -2.35
CA PHE A 68 1.16 -2.18 -1.44
C PHE A 68 0.36 -1.95 -0.17
N ILE A 69 -0.30 -0.79 -0.03
CA ILE A 69 -1.04 -0.48 1.19
C ILE A 69 -2.45 0.03 0.90
N VAL A 70 -3.28 -0.10 1.93
CA VAL A 70 -4.57 0.59 2.01
C VAL A 70 -4.47 1.54 3.21
N ALA A 71 -4.94 2.77 3.04
CA ALA A 71 -5.05 3.74 4.13
C ALA A 71 -6.50 4.21 4.19
N GLN A 72 -6.80 5.11 5.12
CA GLN A 72 -8.16 5.59 5.30
C GLN A 72 -8.75 6.14 4.01
N ASP A 73 -7.94 6.86 3.26
CA ASP A 73 -8.36 7.54 2.04
C ASP A 73 -7.66 7.03 0.79
N TRP A 74 -7.08 5.83 0.85
CA TRP A 74 -6.30 5.31 -0.27
C TRP A 74 -6.49 3.82 -0.44
N ARG A 75 -6.67 3.41 -1.69
CA ARG A 75 -6.72 2.00 -2.05
C ARG A 75 -6.09 1.86 -3.44
N PRO A 76 -5.07 1.02 -3.57
CA PRO A 76 -4.41 0.88 -4.88
C PRO A 76 -5.26 0.08 -5.84
N VAL A 77 -4.96 0.24 -7.11
CA VAL A 77 -5.53 -0.59 -8.14
C VAL A 77 -4.87 -1.97 -8.05
N VAL A 78 -5.67 -3.03 -8.06
CA VAL A 78 -5.16 -4.39 -7.92
C VAL A 78 -4.73 -4.89 -9.28
N LEU A 79 -3.46 -4.73 -9.60
CA LEU A 79 -2.97 -5.06 -10.94
C LEU A 79 -2.93 -6.55 -11.23
N ALA A 80 -2.75 -7.37 -10.19
CA ALA A 80 -2.67 -8.81 -10.37
C ALA A 80 -3.93 -9.36 -11.02
N ASP A 81 -5.05 -8.71 -10.80
CA ASP A 81 -6.33 -9.17 -11.32
C ASP A 81 -6.75 -8.43 -12.57
N ARG A 82 -5.84 -7.71 -13.18
CA ARG A 82 -6.21 -6.76 -14.21
C ARG A 82 -6.35 -7.34 -15.59
N ALA A 83 -5.88 -8.55 -15.79
CA ALA A 83 -5.97 -9.12 -17.15
C ALA A 83 -7.38 -9.07 -17.68
N GLU A 84 -8.32 -9.48 -16.88
CA GLU A 84 -9.71 -9.50 -17.30
C GLU A 84 -10.40 -8.16 -17.14
N LEU A 85 -9.72 -7.21 -16.49
CA LEU A 85 -10.31 -5.90 -16.24
C LEU A 85 -9.86 -4.83 -17.19
N LYS A 86 -8.98 -5.15 -18.09
CA LYS A 86 -8.45 -4.16 -19.01
C LYS A 86 -9.53 -3.36 -19.72
N PRO A 87 -10.55 -4.00 -20.23
CA PRO A 87 -11.59 -3.24 -20.94
C PRO A 87 -12.29 -2.24 -20.05
N LEU A 88 -12.38 -2.55 -18.77
CA LEU A 88 -13.06 -1.67 -17.84
C LEU A 88 -12.25 -0.41 -17.57
N VAL A 89 -10.98 -0.58 -17.55
CA VAL A 89 -10.11 0.53 -17.24
C VAL A 89 -10.08 1.53 -18.36
N ALA A 90 -10.08 1.02 -19.53
CA ALA A 90 -9.96 1.88 -20.69
C ALA A 90 -11.03 2.93 -20.72
N PRO A 91 -12.02 2.72 -20.31
CA PRO A 91 -13.00 3.74 -20.41
C PRO A 91 -13.00 4.76 -19.34
N LYS A 92 -13.09 4.29 -19.37
CA LYS A 92 -13.42 5.17 -18.84
C LYS A 92 -13.37 5.91 -18.50
N ALA A 93 -13.40 5.53 -18.93
CA ALA A 93 -13.34 6.28 -18.52
C ALA A 93 -13.54 6.88 -18.28
N LYS A 94 -13.62 6.61 -18.59
CA LYS A 94 -13.76 7.32 -18.36
C LYS A 94 -14.06 7.83 -17.86
N GLN A 95 -14.24 7.58 -17.98
CA GLN A 95 -14.46 8.14 -17.62
C GLN A 95 -14.74 8.65 -17.26
N LEU A 96 -15.05 8.25 -17.69
CA LEU A 96 -15.26 8.83 -17.51
C LEU A 96 -15.49 9.35 -17.26
N GLU A 97 -15.58 9.07 -17.50
CA GLU A 97 -15.71 9.71 -17.37
C GLU A 97 -15.77 10.25 -17.27
#